data_2d5b76c556e5f88cf8296a8fd6451a11
#
_entry.id   2d5b76c556e5f88cf8296a8fd6451a11
#
_cell.length_a   1.000
_cell.length_b   1.000
_cell.length_c   1.000
_cell.angle_alpha   90.00
_cell.angle_beta   90.00
_cell.angle_gamma   90.00
#
_symmetry.space_group_name_H-M   'P 1'
#
loop_
_entity.id
_entity.type
_entity.pdbx_description
1 polymer ?
#
loop_
_entity_poly.entity_id
_entity_poly.type
_entity_poly.pdbx_seq_one_letter_code
_entity_poly.pdbx_strand_id
1 'polypeptide(L)'
;MPMLDPATQPDAIERAAQRLADGGLLALPTETVYGLGARADDDAAVARIFAAKGRPADHPLIVHVPNPQAALHFVSAFPPVAQRLTQAFWPGPLTVIVPRDPRVATAAAGGHDTIGLRCPSHPVARQLL
;
A
#
# COMPACT_ATOMS: atom_id res chain seq x y z
N MET A 1 -9.00 1.74 20.83
CA MET A 1 -8.54 2.22 19.52
C MET A 1 -9.62 3.05 18.86
N PRO A 2 -9.33 4.27 18.41
CA PRO A 2 -10.35 5.10 17.78
C PRO A 2 -10.80 4.53 16.43
N MET A 3 -12.08 4.67 16.18
CA MET A 3 -12.69 4.30 14.91
C MET A 3 -13.13 5.58 14.18
N LEU A 4 -12.74 5.71 12.91
CA LEU A 4 -13.11 6.84 12.07
C LEU A 4 -14.10 6.38 11.01
N ASP A 5 -15.19 7.13 10.85
CA ASP A 5 -16.23 6.82 9.87
C ASP A 5 -16.34 7.97 8.86
N PRO A 6 -15.87 7.78 7.62
CA PRO A 6 -15.93 8.84 6.59
C PRO A 6 -17.37 9.29 6.24
N ALA A 7 -18.37 8.43 6.49
CA ALA A 7 -19.75 8.79 6.22
C ALA A 7 -20.33 9.78 7.24
N THR A 8 -19.81 9.76 8.49
CA THR A 8 -20.33 10.58 9.58
C THR A 8 -19.33 11.61 10.11
N GLN A 9 -18.04 11.44 9.82
CA GLN A 9 -16.96 12.31 10.30
C GLN A 9 -16.28 12.99 9.12
N PRO A 10 -16.51 14.31 8.87
CA PRO A 10 -15.96 14.99 7.70
C PRO A 10 -14.44 15.00 7.61
N ASP A 11 -13.74 14.92 8.75
CA ASP A 11 -12.28 14.93 8.82
C ASP A 11 -11.66 13.53 8.91
N ALA A 12 -12.45 12.46 8.77
CA ALA A 12 -11.97 11.10 8.99
C ALA A 12 -10.82 10.73 8.05
N ILE A 13 -10.92 11.05 6.76
CA ILE A 13 -9.88 10.74 5.78
C ILE A 13 -8.60 11.52 6.07
N GLU A 14 -8.69 12.81 6.39
CA GLU A 14 -7.52 13.62 6.74
C GLU A 14 -6.81 13.09 7.99
N ARG A 15 -7.58 12.73 9.03
CA ARG A 15 -7.02 12.19 10.28
C ARG A 15 -6.35 10.85 10.03
N ALA A 16 -6.96 9.98 9.23
CA ALA A 16 -6.38 8.69 8.87
C ALA A 16 -5.09 8.85 8.05
N ALA A 17 -5.10 9.75 7.07
CA ALA A 17 -3.92 10.05 6.27
C ALA A 17 -2.77 10.60 7.11
N GLN A 18 -3.08 11.49 8.08
CA GLN A 18 -2.08 12.04 8.99
C GLN A 18 -1.46 10.96 9.86
N ARG A 19 -2.27 10.00 10.34
CA ARG A 19 -1.75 8.87 11.10
C ARG A 19 -0.75 8.05 10.30
N LEU A 20 -1.03 7.79 9.03
CA LEU A 20 -0.10 7.08 8.14
C LEU A 20 1.17 7.91 7.90
N ALA A 21 1.03 9.21 7.64
CA ALA A 21 2.17 10.10 7.41
C ALA A 21 3.08 10.17 8.65
N ASP A 22 2.52 10.05 9.84
CA ASP A 22 3.27 10.07 11.11
C ASP A 22 3.90 8.70 11.45
N GLY A 23 3.80 7.72 10.58
CA GLY A 23 4.36 6.38 10.78
C GLY A 23 3.48 5.44 11.58
N GLY A 24 2.20 5.77 11.78
CA GLY A 24 1.25 4.93 12.49
C GLY A 24 0.66 3.83 11.62
N LEU A 25 0.01 2.85 12.27
CA LEU A 25 -0.75 1.82 11.59
C LEU A 25 -2.21 2.21 11.47
N LEU A 26 -2.85 1.73 10.41
CA LEU A 26 -4.26 1.99 10.13
C LEU A 26 -4.91 0.76 9.52
N ALA A 27 -6.06 0.34 10.06
CA ALA A 27 -6.90 -0.64 9.40
C ALA A 27 -7.80 0.09 8.39
N LEU A 28 -7.83 -0.35 7.15
CA LEU A 28 -8.57 0.32 6.08
C LEU A 28 -9.33 -0.68 5.21
N PRO A 29 -10.49 -0.28 4.67
CA PRO A 29 -11.25 -1.14 3.77
C PRO A 29 -10.66 -1.13 2.35
N THR A 30 -10.78 -2.28 1.70
CA THR A 30 -10.54 -2.42 0.26
C THR A 30 -11.74 -3.14 -0.35
N GLU A 31 -11.75 -3.33 -1.68
CA GLU A 31 -12.82 -4.08 -2.34
C GLU A 31 -12.79 -5.58 -2.03
N THR A 32 -11.73 -6.06 -1.38
CA THR A 32 -11.60 -7.48 -0.99
C THR A 32 -11.82 -7.69 0.50
N VAL A 33 -10.93 -7.17 1.35
CA VAL A 33 -10.97 -7.32 2.82
C VAL A 33 -10.46 -6.05 3.49
N TYR A 34 -10.71 -5.91 4.79
CA TYR A 34 -10.01 -4.91 5.59
C TYR A 34 -8.55 -5.32 5.71
N GLY A 35 -7.66 -4.35 5.55
CA GLY A 35 -6.23 -4.54 5.66
C GLY A 35 -5.60 -3.64 6.70
N LEU A 36 -4.48 -4.08 7.27
CA LEU A 36 -3.65 -3.26 8.15
C LEU A 36 -2.60 -2.57 7.28
N GLY A 37 -2.59 -1.25 7.31
CA GLY A 37 -1.71 -0.44 6.48
C GLY A 37 -0.73 0.39 7.26
N ALA A 38 0.38 0.71 6.61
CA ALA A 38 1.39 1.65 7.07
C ALA A 38 1.99 2.34 5.85
N ARG A 39 2.74 3.41 6.08
CA ARG A 39 3.46 4.11 5.02
C ARG A 39 4.55 3.20 4.44
N ALA A 40 4.46 2.89 3.14
CA ALA A 40 5.31 1.88 2.49
C ALA A 40 6.79 2.31 2.38
N ASP A 41 7.05 3.62 2.32
CA ASP A 41 8.40 4.18 2.23
C ASP A 41 9.06 4.43 3.60
N ASP A 42 8.40 4.02 4.69
CA ASP A 42 8.91 4.11 6.06
C ASP A 42 9.11 2.70 6.61
N ASP A 43 10.34 2.22 6.58
CA ASP A 43 10.68 0.85 7.00
C ASP A 43 10.33 0.60 8.47
N ALA A 44 10.45 1.61 9.33
CA ALA A 44 10.08 1.47 10.75
C ALA A 44 8.56 1.29 10.91
N ALA A 45 7.75 2.02 10.13
CA ALA A 45 6.30 1.85 10.13
C ALA A 45 5.90 0.48 9.61
N VAL A 46 6.53 0.02 8.54
CA VAL A 46 6.29 -1.32 7.97
C VAL A 46 6.64 -2.42 8.97
N ALA A 47 7.75 -2.28 9.69
CA ALA A 47 8.15 -3.23 10.73
C ALA A 47 7.07 -3.41 11.81
N ARG A 48 6.30 -2.36 12.11
CA ARG A 48 5.18 -2.45 13.05
C ARG A 48 4.05 -3.33 12.56
N ILE A 49 3.84 -3.43 11.23
CA ILE A 49 2.86 -4.39 10.67
C ILE A 49 3.30 -5.81 10.98
N PHE A 50 4.56 -6.16 10.71
CA PHE A 50 5.08 -7.50 10.99
C PHE A 50 4.97 -7.84 12.46
N ALA A 51 5.34 -6.92 13.35
CA ALA A 51 5.23 -7.10 14.78
C ALA A 51 3.78 -7.29 15.23
N ALA A 52 2.85 -6.48 14.72
CA ALA A 52 1.43 -6.55 15.10
C ALA A 52 0.77 -7.85 14.63
N LYS A 53 1.18 -8.39 13.48
CA LYS A 53 0.61 -9.62 12.92
C LYS A 53 1.38 -10.88 13.30
N GLY A 54 2.52 -10.74 13.95
CA GLY A 54 3.40 -11.89 14.27
C GLY A 54 3.95 -12.56 13.02
N ARG A 55 4.13 -11.80 11.93
CA ARG A 55 4.55 -12.31 10.64
C ARG A 55 6.06 -12.15 10.45
N PRO A 56 6.76 -13.14 9.84
CA PRO A 56 8.19 -12.98 9.55
C PRO A 56 8.46 -11.80 8.61
N ALA A 57 9.56 -11.08 8.86
CA ALA A 57 9.89 -9.86 8.13
C ALA A 57 10.32 -10.09 6.67
N ASP A 58 10.57 -11.34 6.27
CA ASP A 58 10.89 -11.72 4.89
C ASP A 58 9.64 -12.02 4.05
N HIS A 59 8.44 -11.98 4.65
CA HIS A 59 7.19 -12.11 3.90
C HIS A 59 6.85 -10.75 3.28
N PRO A 60 6.79 -10.65 1.93
CA PRO A 60 6.51 -9.37 1.29
C PRO A 60 5.07 -8.92 1.52
N LEU A 61 4.90 -7.61 1.61
CA LEU A 61 3.60 -6.95 1.65
C LEU A 61 3.29 -6.37 0.27
N ILE A 62 2.01 -6.09 0.02
CA ILE A 62 1.57 -5.45 -1.21
C ILE A 62 1.50 -3.95 -0.97
N VAL A 63 2.19 -3.17 -1.80
CA VAL A 63 2.14 -1.70 -1.75
C VAL A 63 0.94 -1.22 -2.56
N HIS A 64 0.11 -0.41 -1.93
CA HIS A 64 -1.06 0.19 -2.56
C HIS A 64 -0.73 1.60 -3.04
N VAL A 65 -1.12 1.92 -4.26
CA VAL A 65 -0.85 3.21 -4.90
C VAL A 65 -2.16 3.83 -5.42
N PRO A 66 -2.25 5.18 -5.47
CA PRO A 66 -3.48 5.85 -5.93
C PRO A 66 -3.66 5.83 -7.45
N ASN A 67 -2.58 5.65 -8.21
CA ASN A 67 -2.58 5.66 -9.68
C ASN A 67 -1.31 5.00 -10.20
N PRO A 68 -1.26 4.68 -11.52
CA PRO A 68 -0.08 4.05 -12.10
C PRO A 68 1.20 4.90 -12.02
N GLN A 69 1.09 6.22 -12.05
CA GLN A 69 2.25 7.11 -11.96
C GLN A 69 2.95 7.00 -10.60
N ALA A 70 2.18 6.88 -9.52
CA ALA A 70 2.72 6.70 -8.18
C ALA A 70 3.48 5.37 -8.05
N ALA A 71 3.07 4.34 -8.79
CA ALA A 71 3.75 3.05 -8.81
C ALA A 71 5.20 3.16 -9.29
N LEU A 72 5.50 4.09 -10.18
CA LEU A 72 6.85 4.27 -10.74
C LEU A 72 7.88 4.68 -9.69
N HIS A 73 7.45 5.25 -8.58
CA HIS A 73 8.33 5.59 -7.46
C HIS A 73 8.99 4.35 -6.83
N PHE A 74 8.36 3.20 -6.92
CA PHE A 74 8.80 1.97 -6.24
C PHE A 74 9.58 1.00 -7.11
N VAL A 75 9.68 1.26 -8.41
CA VAL A 75 10.17 0.28 -9.38
C VAL A 75 11.45 0.74 -10.06
N SER A 76 12.32 -0.23 -10.38
CA SER A 76 13.47 -0.01 -11.27
C SER A 76 13.11 -0.21 -12.74
N ALA A 77 12.04 -0.99 -12.99
CA ALA A 77 11.51 -1.22 -14.32
C ALA A 77 10.02 -1.56 -14.22
N PHE A 78 9.24 -1.08 -15.19
CA PHE A 78 7.82 -1.44 -15.28
C PHE A 78 7.60 -2.09 -16.65
N PRO A 79 7.70 -3.44 -16.72
CA PRO A 79 7.67 -4.16 -18.00
C PRO A 79 6.40 -3.91 -18.80
N PRO A 80 6.45 -4.02 -20.13
CA PRO A 80 5.28 -3.78 -20.99
C PRO A 80 4.06 -4.63 -20.65
N VAL A 81 4.25 -5.89 -20.22
CA VAL A 81 3.14 -6.75 -19.80
C VAL A 81 2.45 -6.18 -18.55
N ALA A 82 3.22 -5.67 -17.61
CA ALA A 82 2.65 -5.03 -16.41
C ALA A 82 1.91 -3.75 -16.77
N GLN A 83 2.43 -2.96 -17.71
CA GLN A 83 1.75 -1.76 -18.20
C GLN A 83 0.39 -2.10 -18.81
N ARG A 84 0.32 -3.13 -19.63
CA ARG A 84 -0.93 -3.55 -20.28
C ARG A 84 -1.94 -4.07 -19.29
N LEU A 85 -1.50 -4.86 -18.30
CA LEU A 85 -2.39 -5.40 -17.27
C LEU A 85 -2.96 -4.29 -16.38
N THR A 86 -2.14 -3.33 -15.97
CA THR A 86 -2.59 -2.24 -15.12
C THR A 86 -3.52 -1.28 -15.88
N GLN A 87 -3.27 -1.02 -17.16
CA GLN A 87 -4.17 -0.24 -17.99
C GLN A 87 -5.56 -0.88 -18.13
N ALA A 88 -5.60 -2.22 -18.17
CA ALA A 88 -6.85 -2.95 -18.32
C ALA A 88 -7.61 -3.12 -16.98
N PHE A 89 -6.91 -3.29 -15.86
CA PHE A 89 -7.51 -3.78 -14.61
C PHE A 89 -7.36 -2.85 -13.41
N TRP A 90 -6.53 -1.82 -13.47
CA TRP A 90 -6.44 -0.83 -12.40
C TRP A 90 -7.41 0.33 -12.64
N PRO A 91 -8.06 0.82 -11.59
CA PRO A 91 -8.08 0.33 -10.21
C PRO A 91 -8.87 -0.99 -10.07
N GLY A 92 -8.43 -1.84 -9.13
CA GLY A 92 -9.07 -3.13 -8.91
C GLY A 92 -8.18 -4.11 -8.17
N PRO A 93 -8.61 -5.39 -8.06
CA PRO A 93 -7.93 -6.38 -7.24
C PRO A 93 -6.68 -7.01 -7.87
N LEU A 94 -6.17 -6.46 -8.95
CA LEU A 94 -4.95 -6.96 -9.60
C LEU A 94 -3.71 -6.48 -8.85
N THR A 95 -2.86 -7.41 -8.44
CA THR A 95 -1.50 -7.14 -7.95
C THR A 95 -0.50 -7.52 -9.04
N VAL A 96 0.41 -6.61 -9.37
CA VAL A 96 1.54 -6.89 -10.26
C VAL A 96 2.82 -6.98 -9.43
N ILE A 97 3.68 -7.93 -9.77
CA ILE A 97 4.99 -8.11 -9.14
C ILE A 97 6.04 -7.71 -10.17
N VAL A 98 6.81 -6.68 -9.85
CA VAL A 98 7.75 -6.06 -10.79
C VAL A 98 9.08 -5.80 -10.09
N PRO A 99 10.18 -5.56 -10.84
CA PRO A 99 11.47 -5.22 -10.25
C PRO A 99 11.40 -3.95 -9.39
N ARG A 100 11.92 -4.06 -8.18
CA ARG A 100 11.89 -2.96 -7.19
C ARG A 100 13.11 -2.06 -7.36
N ASP A 101 12.91 -0.75 -7.16
CA ASP A 101 14.01 0.18 -6.95
C ASP A 101 14.70 -0.19 -5.61
N PRO A 102 16.00 -0.54 -5.61
CA PRO A 102 16.65 -1.02 -4.39
C PRO A 102 16.74 0.01 -3.28
N ARG A 103 16.45 1.28 -3.56
CA ARG A 103 16.54 2.38 -2.59
C ARG A 103 15.25 2.60 -1.80
N VAL A 104 14.13 1.98 -2.21
CA VAL A 104 12.83 2.27 -1.60
C VAL A 104 12.10 1.00 -1.17
N ALA A 105 11.28 1.10 -0.14
CA ALA A 105 10.34 0.09 0.32
C ALA A 105 10.97 -1.28 0.57
N THR A 106 12.20 -1.32 1.07
CA THR A 106 12.92 -2.57 1.32
C THR A 106 12.17 -3.46 2.31
N ALA A 107 11.69 -2.89 3.41
CA ALA A 107 10.94 -3.65 4.42
C ALA A 107 9.60 -4.14 3.88
N ALA A 108 8.88 -3.32 3.13
CA ALA A 108 7.60 -3.71 2.52
C ALA A 108 7.77 -4.88 1.55
N ALA A 109 8.86 -4.89 0.80
CA ALA A 109 9.18 -5.97 -0.12
C ALA A 109 9.78 -7.22 0.57
N GLY A 110 9.92 -7.21 1.89
CA GLY A 110 10.54 -8.32 2.63
C GLY A 110 12.00 -8.54 2.28
N GLY A 111 12.71 -7.52 1.82
CA GLY A 111 14.10 -7.60 1.37
C GLY A 111 14.29 -8.16 -0.03
N HIS A 112 13.19 -8.46 -0.77
CA HIS A 112 13.28 -9.02 -2.11
C HIS A 112 13.57 -7.96 -3.18
N ASP A 113 14.08 -8.40 -4.34
CA ASP A 113 14.37 -7.53 -5.49
C ASP A 113 13.10 -7.13 -6.26
N THR A 114 11.98 -7.74 -5.94
CA THR A 114 10.68 -7.45 -6.55
C THR A 114 9.74 -6.83 -5.54
N ILE A 115 8.70 -6.17 -6.04
CA ILE A 115 7.68 -5.56 -5.21
C ILE A 115 6.30 -5.80 -5.82
N GLY A 116 5.32 -6.14 -4.96
CA GLY A 116 3.93 -6.24 -5.34
C GLY A 116 3.24 -4.90 -5.22
N LEU A 117 2.54 -4.49 -6.28
CA LEU A 117 1.85 -3.21 -6.38
C LEU A 117 0.39 -3.42 -6.75
N ARG A 118 -0.49 -2.66 -6.12
CA ARG A 118 -1.92 -2.67 -6.41
C ARG A 118 -2.50 -1.26 -6.34
N CYS A 119 -3.44 -0.96 -7.23
CA CYS A 119 -4.22 0.27 -7.18
C CYS A 119 -5.67 -0.10 -6.79
N PRO A 120 -6.06 0.06 -5.53
CA PRO A 120 -7.38 -0.38 -5.07
C PRO A 120 -8.49 0.49 -5.65
N SER A 121 -9.68 -0.10 -5.81
CA SER A 121 -10.86 0.61 -6.32
C SER A 121 -11.76 1.16 -5.22
N HIS A 122 -11.62 0.68 -3.98
CA HIS A 122 -12.47 1.14 -2.88
C HIS A 122 -12.28 2.64 -2.63
N PRO A 123 -13.38 3.43 -2.59
CA PRO A 123 -13.27 4.89 -2.47
C PRO A 123 -12.48 5.37 -1.26
N VAL A 124 -12.65 4.75 -0.10
CA VAL A 124 -11.94 5.14 1.13
C VAL A 124 -10.45 4.87 0.99
N ALA A 125 -10.07 3.70 0.48
CA ALA A 125 -8.66 3.36 0.25
C ALA A 125 -8.02 4.36 -0.73
N ARG A 126 -8.70 4.70 -1.81
CA ARG A 126 -8.19 5.65 -2.81
C ARG A 126 -7.99 7.06 -2.25
N GLN A 127 -8.86 7.49 -1.37
CA GLN A 127 -8.74 8.82 -0.73
C GLN A 127 -7.57 8.89 0.26
N LEU A 128 -7.23 7.76 0.88
CA LEU A 128 -6.12 7.69 1.85
C LEU A 128 -4.74 7.68 1.18
N LEU A 129 -4.64 7.25 -0.05
CA LEU A 129 -3.36 7.06 -0.75
C LEU A 129 -2.78 8.33 -1.41
#